data_4e12082cefeb908c1b406f3c3d7c32f5
#
_entry.id   4e12082cefeb908c1b406f3c3d7c32f5
#
_cell.length_a   1.000
_cell.length_b   1.000
_cell.length_c   1.000
_cell.angle_alpha   90.00
_cell.angle_beta   90.00
_cell.angle_gamma   90.00
#
_symmetry.space_group_name_H-M   'P 1'
#
loop_
_entity.id
_entity.type
_entity.pdbx_description
1 polymer ?
#
loop_
_entity_poly.entity_id
_entity_poly.type
_entity_poly.pdbx_seq_one_letter_code
_entity_poly.pdbx_strand_id
1 'polypeptide(L)'
;REIFANPKVEVATHTYSHPFFMQPDKAKKRENFNPEYGLNMKIAGYDKIDFRREIFGSRDYINQNLTTPQKPVKMVFWPGDALPSSDTIKLAYDAGLKNVNGAETIMTKANPSLTGLNPLLRPTPGGLQYYAPIINENLYTNLWKGPYYGFRELIETFELTDSPRRLRGLHLYYHFYSSTKQASIKAMHEIYGYMREQQPMSLWMTDYVDRLHGLYQASLARTADGAWQIRGMDALRTVRLDAQMGWPDLLQSQGIAGVRDLPQGRYVALSSDKALLVLRADRDPRPALEEANLPLLDWRYLDDRRVSFSFAGQFDLSFSVRSATACRVEVDGQRFAGKASAGLWTFQLPMKQVSNAQLLCN
;
A
#
# COMPACT_ATOMS: atom_id res chain seq x y z
N ARG A 1 15.43 3.93 -19.82
CA ARG A 1 15.66 2.50 -19.51
C ARG A 1 16.32 2.30 -18.16
N GLU A 2 17.32 3.05 -17.81
CA GLU A 2 18.07 2.90 -16.55
C GLU A 2 17.17 3.00 -15.30
N ILE A 3 16.29 4.01 -15.24
CA ILE A 3 15.32 4.16 -14.14
C ILE A 3 14.38 2.95 -14.05
N PHE A 4 13.88 2.47 -15.18
CA PHE A 4 12.98 1.31 -15.21
C PHE A 4 13.67 0.01 -14.80
N ALA A 5 14.97 -0.12 -15.05
CA ALA A 5 15.77 -1.27 -14.61
C ALA A 5 16.02 -1.27 -13.09
N ASN A 6 15.93 -0.13 -12.40
CA ASN A 6 16.18 -0.03 -10.97
C ASN A 6 15.21 -0.93 -10.18
N PRO A 7 15.69 -1.88 -9.35
CA PRO A 7 14.84 -2.80 -8.61
C PRO A 7 13.96 -2.11 -7.56
N LYS A 8 14.24 -0.85 -7.21
CA LYS A 8 13.44 -0.05 -6.27
C LYS A 8 12.38 0.82 -6.96
N VAL A 9 12.14 0.61 -8.23
CA VAL A 9 11.14 1.35 -9.02
C VAL A 9 10.09 0.38 -9.52
N GLU A 10 8.82 0.60 -9.23
CA GLU A 10 7.69 -0.06 -9.89
C GLU A 10 7.33 0.71 -11.16
N VAL A 11 7.11 0.01 -12.26
CA VAL A 11 6.82 0.62 -13.56
C VAL A 11 5.30 0.64 -13.77
N ALA A 12 4.79 1.81 -14.13
CA ALA A 12 3.37 2.01 -14.46
C ALA A 12 3.23 2.77 -15.78
N THR A 13 2.04 2.73 -16.37
CA THR A 13 1.67 3.61 -17.48
C THR A 13 0.90 4.82 -16.96
N HIS A 14 1.07 5.95 -17.62
CA HIS A 14 0.31 7.19 -17.36
C HIS A 14 -0.39 7.66 -18.64
N THR A 15 -0.86 6.69 -19.42
CA THR A 15 -1.50 6.83 -20.73
C THR A 15 -0.57 7.26 -21.86
N TYR A 16 -1.07 7.30 -23.10
CA TYR A 16 -0.27 7.57 -24.29
C TYR A 16 -0.07 9.06 -24.57
N SER A 17 -1.14 9.86 -24.45
CA SER A 17 -1.12 11.28 -24.77
C SER A 17 -1.44 12.21 -23.60
N HIS A 18 -1.55 11.65 -22.39
CA HIS A 18 -1.87 12.36 -21.15
C HIS A 18 -3.12 13.25 -21.28
N PRO A 19 -4.28 12.70 -21.71
CA PRO A 19 -5.51 13.48 -21.83
C PRO A 19 -5.96 13.99 -20.46
N PHE A 20 -6.46 15.21 -20.39
CA PHE A 20 -7.00 15.73 -19.13
C PHE A 20 -8.25 14.97 -18.68
N PHE A 21 -9.10 14.54 -19.64
CA PHE A 21 -10.30 13.78 -19.36
C PHE A 21 -10.22 12.35 -19.89
N MET A 22 -10.38 11.38 -19.02
CA MET A 22 -10.53 9.95 -19.36
C MET A 22 -12.01 9.53 -19.43
N GLN A 23 -12.86 10.44 -19.91
CA GLN A 23 -14.30 10.28 -20.13
C GLN A 23 -14.61 10.61 -21.60
N PRO A 24 -15.24 9.71 -22.39
CA PRO A 24 -15.44 9.90 -23.82
C PRO A 24 -16.17 11.20 -24.20
N ASP A 25 -17.16 11.59 -23.41
CA ASP A 25 -17.95 12.79 -23.69
C ASP A 25 -17.19 14.09 -23.43
N LYS A 26 -16.33 14.11 -22.43
CA LYS A 26 -15.48 15.26 -22.10
C LYS A 26 -14.22 15.32 -22.95
N ALA A 27 -13.65 14.17 -23.31
CA ALA A 27 -12.44 14.07 -24.11
C ALA A 27 -12.57 14.63 -25.53
N LYS A 28 -13.80 14.79 -26.03
CA LYS A 28 -14.06 15.44 -27.32
C LYS A 28 -13.66 16.92 -27.33
N LYS A 29 -13.59 17.56 -26.17
CA LYS A 29 -13.13 18.94 -26.02
C LYS A 29 -11.65 18.95 -25.66
N ARG A 30 -10.78 18.77 -26.63
CA ARG A 30 -9.32 18.94 -26.50
C ARG A 30 -8.93 20.42 -26.37
N GLU A 31 -9.59 21.14 -25.51
CA GLU A 31 -9.24 22.50 -25.18
C GLU A 31 -8.12 22.49 -24.14
N ASN A 32 -7.12 23.31 -24.34
CA ASN A 32 -6.01 23.58 -23.42
C ASN A 32 -4.87 22.52 -23.40
N PHE A 33 -4.21 22.37 -24.55
CA PHE A 33 -2.84 21.84 -24.52
C PHE A 33 -1.98 22.76 -23.63
N ASN A 34 -1.41 22.19 -22.56
CA ASN A 34 -0.44 22.88 -21.73
C ASN A 34 0.89 22.13 -21.80
N PRO A 35 1.88 22.64 -22.56
CA PRO A 35 3.17 21.98 -22.72
C PRO A 35 3.98 21.95 -21.41
N GLU A 36 3.79 22.90 -20.51
CA GLU A 36 4.51 22.98 -19.25
C GLU A 36 4.19 21.79 -18.34
N TYR A 37 2.93 21.36 -18.32
CA TYR A 37 2.47 20.23 -17.51
C TYR A 37 2.23 18.96 -18.33
N GLY A 38 2.52 18.97 -19.63
CA GLY A 38 2.35 17.81 -20.51
C GLY A 38 0.90 17.37 -20.70
N LEU A 39 -0.08 18.25 -20.45
CA LEU A 39 -1.51 17.95 -20.59
C LEU A 39 -1.96 17.96 -22.05
N ASN A 40 -2.79 16.98 -22.45
CA ASN A 40 -3.36 16.88 -23.79
C ASN A 40 -2.30 16.97 -24.91
N MET A 41 -1.25 16.18 -24.80
CA MET A 41 -0.12 16.21 -25.75
C MET A 41 -0.59 16.06 -27.19
N LYS A 42 -0.15 16.97 -28.06
CA LYS A 42 -0.39 16.90 -29.50
C LYS A 42 0.58 15.92 -30.11
N ILE A 43 0.07 14.84 -30.65
CA ILE A 43 0.84 13.78 -31.31
C ILE A 43 0.42 13.77 -32.79
N ALA A 44 1.38 13.83 -33.68
CA ALA A 44 1.11 13.79 -35.12
C ALA A 44 0.33 12.53 -35.52
N GLY A 45 -0.75 12.70 -36.28
CA GLY A 45 -1.63 11.60 -36.68
C GLY A 45 -2.50 11.00 -35.56
N TYR A 46 -2.63 11.71 -34.41
CA TYR A 46 -3.46 11.29 -33.28
C TYR A 46 -4.40 12.43 -32.84
N ASP A 47 -5.34 12.78 -33.73
CA ASP A 47 -6.25 13.91 -33.51
C ASP A 47 -7.46 13.57 -32.64
N LYS A 48 -7.81 12.30 -32.59
CA LYS A 48 -8.92 11.77 -31.79
C LYS A 48 -8.41 10.80 -30.74
N ILE A 49 -8.81 11.02 -29.49
CA ILE A 49 -8.44 10.13 -28.37
C ILE A 49 -9.06 8.75 -28.58
N ASP A 50 -8.22 7.74 -28.57
CA ASP A 50 -8.57 6.32 -28.51
C ASP A 50 -8.16 5.78 -27.14
N PHE A 51 -9.12 5.54 -26.26
CA PHE A 51 -8.87 5.09 -24.89
C PHE A 51 -8.18 3.73 -24.83
N ARG A 52 -8.39 2.88 -25.85
CA ARG A 52 -7.66 1.62 -25.94
C ARG A 52 -6.18 1.88 -26.21
N ARG A 53 -5.85 2.79 -27.11
CA ARG A 53 -4.45 3.20 -27.38
C ARG A 53 -3.84 3.92 -26.17
N GLU A 54 -4.62 4.72 -25.45
CA GLU A 54 -4.16 5.37 -24.21
C GLU A 54 -3.70 4.35 -23.17
N ILE A 55 -4.39 3.24 -23.00
CA ILE A 55 -4.10 2.23 -21.95
C ILE A 55 -3.20 1.11 -22.50
N PHE A 56 -3.66 0.36 -23.48
CA PHE A 56 -2.95 -0.80 -24.03
C PHE A 56 -1.70 -0.36 -24.81
N GLY A 57 -1.84 0.65 -25.68
CA GLY A 57 -0.72 1.12 -26.51
C GLY A 57 0.44 1.66 -25.68
N SER A 58 0.14 2.42 -24.62
CA SER A 58 1.16 2.91 -23.69
C SER A 58 1.81 1.78 -22.89
N ARG A 59 1.01 0.85 -22.32
CA ARG A 59 1.52 -0.34 -21.63
C ARG A 59 2.46 -1.15 -22.52
N ASP A 60 2.01 -1.46 -23.74
CA ASP A 60 2.75 -2.33 -24.64
C ASP A 60 4.06 -1.67 -25.12
N TYR A 61 4.03 -0.35 -25.38
CA TYR A 61 5.23 0.39 -25.72
C TYR A 61 6.28 0.35 -24.58
N ILE A 62 5.85 0.57 -23.33
CA ILE A 62 6.73 0.52 -22.16
C ILE A 62 7.31 -0.88 -22.00
N ASN A 63 6.49 -1.91 -22.11
CA ASN A 63 6.91 -3.30 -21.97
C ASN A 63 7.92 -3.72 -23.05
N GLN A 64 7.72 -3.28 -24.27
CA GLN A 64 8.59 -3.65 -25.41
C GLN A 64 9.91 -2.84 -25.46
N ASN A 65 9.87 -1.58 -25.04
CA ASN A 65 10.96 -0.64 -25.33
C ASN A 65 11.71 -0.12 -24.09
N LEU A 66 11.07 -0.08 -22.92
CA LEU A 66 11.60 0.65 -21.76
C LEU A 66 11.91 -0.22 -20.54
N THR A 67 11.14 -1.28 -20.31
CA THR A 67 11.34 -2.19 -19.18
C THR A 67 11.78 -3.58 -19.62
N THR A 68 11.84 -4.54 -18.69
CA THR A 68 12.23 -5.93 -18.95
C THR A 68 11.05 -6.88 -18.78
N PRO A 69 11.08 -8.09 -19.39
CA PRO A 69 10.03 -9.09 -19.21
C PRO A 69 9.75 -9.48 -17.75
N GLN A 70 10.77 -9.37 -16.87
CA GLN A 70 10.65 -9.66 -15.44
C GLN A 70 9.97 -8.53 -14.68
N LYS A 71 9.81 -7.35 -15.30
CA LYS A 71 9.27 -6.14 -14.68
C LYS A 71 8.22 -5.47 -15.55
N PRO A 72 7.14 -6.19 -15.93
CA PRO A 72 6.11 -5.65 -16.79
C PRO A 72 5.31 -4.54 -16.09
N VAL A 73 4.70 -3.67 -16.89
CA VAL A 73 3.72 -2.69 -16.41
C VAL A 73 2.50 -3.43 -15.86
N LYS A 74 2.17 -3.18 -14.60
CA LYS A 74 1.04 -3.79 -13.89
C LYS A 74 -0.05 -2.79 -13.48
N MET A 75 0.17 -1.51 -13.76
CA MET A 75 -0.70 -0.45 -13.26
C MET A 75 -0.82 0.70 -14.25
N VAL A 76 -1.99 1.33 -14.27
CA VAL A 76 -2.22 2.64 -14.87
C VAL A 76 -2.50 3.67 -13.79
N PHE A 77 -1.80 4.82 -13.87
CA PHE A 77 -2.13 6.03 -13.15
C PHE A 77 -3.03 6.90 -14.03
N TRP A 78 -4.20 7.27 -13.51
CA TRP A 78 -5.11 8.12 -14.26
C TRP A 78 -4.55 9.53 -14.40
N PRO A 79 -4.51 10.09 -15.62
CA PRO A 79 -4.03 11.45 -15.87
C PRO A 79 -5.11 12.50 -15.61
N GLY A 80 -4.71 13.76 -15.64
CA GLY A 80 -5.60 14.92 -15.67
C GLY A 80 -6.49 15.04 -14.44
N ASP A 81 -7.81 15.05 -14.63
CA ASP A 81 -8.80 15.09 -13.55
C ASP A 81 -8.91 13.77 -12.75
N ALA A 82 -8.21 12.73 -13.22
CA ALA A 82 -8.21 11.39 -12.65
C ALA A 82 -9.61 10.82 -12.35
N LEU A 83 -10.60 11.15 -13.18
CA LEU A 83 -11.98 10.66 -13.10
C LEU A 83 -12.37 9.86 -14.36
N PRO A 84 -11.80 8.66 -14.56
CA PRO A 84 -12.13 7.83 -15.72
C PRO A 84 -13.60 7.40 -15.71
N SER A 85 -14.18 7.20 -16.90
CA SER A 85 -15.50 6.59 -17.03
C SER A 85 -15.48 5.11 -16.63
N SER A 86 -16.65 4.53 -16.37
CA SER A 86 -16.78 3.09 -16.09
C SER A 86 -16.17 2.22 -17.20
N ASP A 87 -16.41 2.58 -18.47
CA ASP A 87 -15.86 1.85 -19.61
C ASP A 87 -14.34 1.96 -19.69
N THR A 88 -13.79 3.13 -19.34
CA THR A 88 -12.34 3.34 -19.29
C THR A 88 -11.69 2.56 -18.15
N ILE A 89 -12.35 2.46 -16.99
CA ILE A 89 -11.91 1.59 -15.89
C ILE A 89 -11.92 0.12 -16.34
N LYS A 90 -13.00 -0.31 -17.00
CA LYS A 90 -13.09 -1.67 -17.55
C LYS A 90 -11.95 -1.97 -18.52
N LEU A 91 -11.55 -1.01 -19.38
CA LEU A 91 -10.40 -1.19 -20.27
C LEU A 91 -9.09 -1.43 -19.50
N ALA A 92 -8.89 -0.82 -18.34
CA ALA A 92 -7.71 -1.11 -17.51
C ALA A 92 -7.73 -2.56 -16.99
N TYR A 93 -8.88 -3.04 -16.52
CA TYR A 93 -9.05 -4.45 -16.12
C TYR A 93 -8.85 -5.41 -17.29
N ASP A 94 -9.43 -5.11 -18.46
CA ASP A 94 -9.26 -5.92 -19.69
C ASP A 94 -7.79 -5.97 -20.14
N ALA A 95 -7.01 -4.91 -19.83
CA ALA A 95 -5.57 -4.87 -20.07
C ALA A 95 -4.75 -5.62 -19.01
N GLY A 96 -5.38 -6.21 -18.00
CA GLY A 96 -4.69 -6.83 -16.86
C GLY A 96 -3.97 -5.84 -15.96
N LEU A 97 -4.41 -4.57 -15.95
CA LEU A 97 -3.79 -3.51 -15.16
C LEU A 97 -4.61 -3.18 -13.92
N LYS A 98 -3.95 -3.02 -12.79
CA LYS A 98 -4.48 -2.27 -11.66
C LYS A 98 -4.55 -0.79 -12.04
N ASN A 99 -5.37 -0.04 -11.33
CA ASN A 99 -5.49 1.38 -11.60
C ASN A 99 -5.45 2.18 -10.30
N VAL A 100 -4.91 3.37 -10.36
CA VAL A 100 -4.83 4.26 -9.21
C VAL A 100 -4.84 5.71 -9.68
N ASN A 101 -5.10 6.60 -8.77
CA ASN A 101 -5.15 8.05 -8.85
C ASN A 101 -6.57 8.60 -8.76
N GLY A 102 -6.64 9.88 -8.40
CA GLY A 102 -7.87 10.58 -8.03
C GLY A 102 -7.94 10.79 -6.52
N ALA A 103 -8.99 11.44 -6.10
CA ALA A 103 -9.22 11.97 -4.77
C ALA A 103 -8.19 13.08 -4.38
N GLU A 104 -8.62 13.92 -3.47
CA GLU A 104 -7.84 15.08 -3.03
C GLU A 104 -7.73 15.08 -1.50
N THR A 105 -7.22 13.97 -0.93
CA THR A 105 -7.01 13.93 0.53
C THR A 105 -5.90 14.91 0.90
N ILE A 106 -6.30 15.94 1.63
CA ILE A 106 -5.43 16.97 2.18
C ILE A 106 -6.00 17.46 3.50
N MET A 107 -5.17 17.54 4.52
CA MET A 107 -5.47 18.19 5.80
C MET A 107 -4.25 18.99 6.22
N THR A 108 -4.45 20.25 6.57
CA THR A 108 -3.39 21.11 7.09
C THR A 108 -3.85 21.76 8.38
N LYS A 109 -2.93 22.32 9.15
CA LYS A 109 -3.26 23.08 10.37
C LYS A 109 -4.14 24.29 10.07
N ALA A 110 -4.04 24.83 8.85
CA ALA A 110 -4.92 25.91 8.38
C ALA A 110 -6.34 25.39 8.04
N ASN A 111 -6.48 24.11 7.66
CA ASN A 111 -7.75 23.46 7.39
C ASN A 111 -7.77 22.01 7.90
N PRO A 112 -7.97 21.80 9.22
CA PRO A 112 -7.92 20.46 9.84
C PRO A 112 -9.25 19.70 9.72
N SER A 113 -10.06 19.99 8.71
CA SER A 113 -11.38 19.37 8.54
C SER A 113 -11.30 17.94 8.03
N LEU A 114 -12.05 17.03 8.65
CA LEU A 114 -12.24 15.66 8.15
C LEU A 114 -12.88 15.59 6.75
N THR A 115 -13.52 16.67 6.28
CA THR A 115 -14.01 16.77 4.90
C THR A 115 -12.89 16.78 3.86
N GLY A 116 -11.66 17.04 4.28
CA GLY A 116 -10.45 16.87 3.46
C GLY A 116 -10.02 15.43 3.26
N LEU A 117 -10.68 14.44 3.88
CA LEU A 117 -10.41 13.01 3.70
C LEU A 117 -11.35 12.43 2.65
N ASN A 118 -10.85 12.22 1.46
CA ASN A 118 -11.62 11.56 0.39
C ASN A 118 -11.69 10.03 0.59
N PRO A 119 -12.64 9.33 -0.06
CA PRO A 119 -12.68 7.87 -0.08
C PRO A 119 -11.36 7.24 -0.54
N LEU A 120 -11.12 5.98 -0.19
CA LEU A 120 -9.94 5.22 -0.64
C LEU A 120 -10.13 4.61 -2.03
N LEU A 121 -11.38 4.48 -2.47
CA LEU A 121 -11.76 3.91 -3.75
C LEU A 121 -13.17 4.36 -4.17
N ARG A 122 -13.50 4.17 -5.45
CA ARG A 122 -14.82 4.43 -6.03
C ARG A 122 -15.31 3.20 -6.79
N PRO A 123 -16.41 2.56 -6.36
CA PRO A 123 -17.07 1.53 -7.16
C PRO A 123 -17.74 2.12 -8.40
N THR A 124 -17.61 1.43 -9.51
CA THR A 124 -18.30 1.74 -10.77
C THR A 124 -18.80 0.47 -11.45
N PRO A 125 -19.74 0.52 -12.41
CA PRO A 125 -20.10 -0.65 -13.18
C PRO A 125 -18.95 -1.30 -13.94
N GLY A 126 -17.90 -0.57 -14.27
CA GLY A 126 -16.69 -1.07 -14.94
C GLY A 126 -15.65 -1.67 -14.00
N GLY A 127 -15.84 -1.59 -12.69
CA GLY A 127 -14.90 -2.05 -11.66
C GLY A 127 -14.58 -0.96 -10.64
N LEU A 128 -13.55 -1.20 -9.84
CA LEU A 128 -13.11 -0.26 -8.80
C LEU A 128 -12.06 0.70 -9.36
N GLN A 129 -12.22 1.99 -9.09
CA GLN A 129 -11.13 2.96 -9.16
C GLN A 129 -10.52 3.09 -7.77
N TYR A 130 -9.21 2.95 -7.65
CA TYR A 130 -8.49 3.15 -6.38
C TYR A 130 -7.89 4.55 -6.34
N TYR A 131 -7.87 5.14 -5.16
CA TYR A 131 -7.36 6.48 -4.97
C TYR A 131 -5.99 6.47 -4.30
N ALA A 132 -5.13 7.41 -4.67
CA ALA A 132 -3.89 7.64 -3.96
C ALA A 132 -4.17 8.02 -2.49
N PRO A 133 -3.29 7.63 -1.54
CA PRO A 133 -3.52 7.96 -0.12
C PRO A 133 -3.62 9.46 0.15
N ILE A 134 -2.80 10.25 -0.52
CA ILE A 134 -2.68 11.71 -0.34
C ILE A 134 -2.62 12.38 -1.72
N ILE A 135 -3.11 13.60 -1.80
CA ILE A 135 -3.03 14.43 -3.02
C ILE A 135 -1.56 14.76 -3.37
N ASN A 136 -1.32 15.12 -4.62
CA ASN A 136 -0.03 15.60 -5.10
C ASN A 136 0.29 17.03 -4.63
N GLU A 137 1.44 17.56 -5.02
CA GLU A 137 1.96 18.86 -4.61
C GLU A 137 1.10 20.06 -5.03
N ASN A 138 0.16 19.90 -5.96
CA ASN A 138 -0.58 21.03 -6.55
C ASN A 138 -1.36 21.85 -5.52
N LEU A 139 -2.07 21.21 -4.60
CA LEU A 139 -2.87 21.92 -3.59
C LEU A 139 -2.01 22.55 -2.50
N TYR A 140 -0.84 21.98 -2.21
CA TYR A 140 0.12 22.56 -1.26
C TYR A 140 0.92 23.72 -1.86
N THR A 141 0.88 23.90 -3.17
CA THR A 141 1.67 24.91 -3.89
C THR A 141 0.80 25.86 -4.71
N ASN A 142 -0.44 26.09 -4.30
CA ASN A 142 -1.39 26.95 -4.97
C ASN A 142 -1.45 26.68 -6.50
N LEU A 143 -1.76 25.44 -6.84
CA LEU A 143 -1.82 24.95 -8.23
C LEU A 143 -0.52 25.24 -9.01
N TRP A 144 0.62 24.85 -8.41
CA TRP A 144 1.99 25.01 -8.94
C TRP A 144 2.44 26.46 -9.18
N LYS A 145 1.78 27.43 -8.58
CA LYS A 145 2.17 28.85 -8.68
C LYS A 145 3.11 29.30 -7.54
N GLY A 146 3.17 28.51 -6.47
CA GLY A 146 3.97 28.81 -5.28
C GLY A 146 3.14 29.28 -4.09
N PRO A 147 3.70 29.30 -2.90
CA PRO A 147 5.09 28.99 -2.61
C PRO A 147 5.42 27.51 -2.78
N TYR A 148 6.44 27.19 -3.57
CA TYR A 148 6.81 25.77 -3.86
C TYR A 148 7.30 25.02 -2.64
N TYR A 149 7.86 25.70 -1.64
CA TYR A 149 8.22 25.10 -0.37
C TYR A 149 7.02 24.71 0.49
N GLY A 150 5.82 25.25 0.18
CA GLY A 150 4.56 24.86 0.82
C GLY A 150 4.26 23.35 0.71
N PHE A 151 4.86 22.65 -0.24
CA PHE A 151 4.71 21.19 -0.35
C PHE A 151 5.09 20.45 0.94
N ARG A 152 5.97 20.97 1.79
CA ARG A 152 6.30 20.41 3.11
C ARG A 152 5.08 20.27 4.05
N GLU A 153 3.99 21.03 3.82
CA GLU A 153 2.75 20.92 4.59
C GLU A 153 2.06 19.56 4.42
N LEU A 154 2.52 18.73 3.48
CA LEU A 154 2.15 17.31 3.42
C LEU A 154 2.43 16.60 4.75
N ILE A 155 3.45 17.00 5.50
CA ILE A 155 3.75 16.45 6.83
C ILE A 155 2.58 16.71 7.80
N GLU A 156 1.94 17.87 7.72
CA GLU A 156 0.74 18.15 8.54
C GLU A 156 -0.41 17.19 8.21
N THR A 157 -0.58 16.83 6.92
CA THR A 157 -1.57 15.83 6.53
C THR A 157 -1.22 14.47 7.13
N PHE A 158 0.05 14.08 7.19
CA PHE A 158 0.47 12.86 7.86
C PHE A 158 0.15 12.88 9.37
N GLU A 159 0.49 13.97 10.06
CA GLU A 159 0.25 14.16 11.49
C GLU A 159 -1.25 14.13 11.82
N LEU A 160 -2.04 14.92 11.09
CA LEU A 160 -3.49 15.05 11.32
C LEU A 160 -4.28 13.80 10.98
N THR A 161 -3.73 12.90 10.15
CA THR A 161 -4.35 11.61 9.81
C THR A 161 -3.81 10.43 10.63
N ASP A 162 -2.95 10.67 11.60
CA ASP A 162 -2.35 9.61 12.43
C ASP A 162 -3.16 9.25 13.69
N SER A 163 -3.86 10.20 14.27
CA SER A 163 -4.51 10.06 15.57
C SER A 163 -6.04 10.02 15.45
N PRO A 164 -6.76 9.16 16.23
CA PRO A 164 -6.28 8.18 17.21
C PRO A 164 -5.63 6.94 16.57
N ARG A 165 -5.66 6.81 15.28
CA ARG A 165 -5.00 5.79 14.47
C ARG A 165 -4.83 6.30 13.05
N ARG A 166 -3.83 5.78 12.34
CA ARG A 166 -3.53 6.22 10.97
C ARG A 166 -4.68 5.91 10.01
N LEU A 167 -5.19 6.94 9.36
CA LEU A 167 -6.28 6.88 8.39
C LEU A 167 -5.77 6.82 6.94
N ARG A 168 -4.56 7.32 6.68
CA ARG A 168 -3.93 7.34 5.36
C ARG A 168 -2.48 6.88 5.45
N GLY A 169 -2.04 6.11 4.46
CA GLY A 169 -0.63 5.74 4.33
C GLY A 169 0.26 6.95 4.08
N LEU A 170 1.52 6.85 4.48
CA LEU A 170 2.53 7.83 4.13
C LEU A 170 2.83 7.70 2.63
N HIS A 171 2.50 8.72 1.86
CA HIS A 171 2.60 8.71 0.41
C HIS A 171 3.04 10.08 -0.07
N LEU A 172 4.15 10.15 -0.79
CA LEU A 172 4.63 11.36 -1.45
C LEU A 172 4.29 11.26 -2.93
N TYR A 173 3.30 12.04 -3.36
CA TYR A 173 2.87 12.11 -4.75
C TYR A 173 3.31 13.45 -5.36
N TYR A 174 4.10 13.40 -6.41
CA TYR A 174 4.62 14.58 -7.08
C TYR A 174 4.84 14.33 -8.57
N HIS A 175 4.96 15.40 -9.33
CA HIS A 175 5.32 15.39 -10.74
C HIS A 175 6.79 15.71 -10.93
N PHE A 176 7.43 15.19 -11.96
CA PHE A 176 8.87 15.40 -12.21
C PHE A 176 9.24 16.86 -12.38
N TYR A 177 8.35 17.70 -12.92
CA TYR A 177 8.62 19.13 -13.05
C TYR A 177 8.79 19.84 -11.69
N SER A 178 8.32 19.29 -10.59
CA SER A 178 8.60 19.83 -9.27
C SER A 178 10.10 19.77 -8.93
N SER A 179 10.86 18.86 -9.53
CA SER A 179 12.32 18.78 -9.35
C SER A 179 13.08 19.95 -10.01
N THR A 180 12.44 20.75 -10.85
CA THR A 180 13.04 21.97 -11.41
C THR A 180 13.06 23.15 -10.44
N LYS A 181 12.40 23.02 -9.28
CA LYS A 181 12.29 24.07 -8.26
C LYS A 181 13.06 23.67 -7.01
N GLN A 182 14.13 24.37 -6.66
CA GLN A 182 14.94 24.09 -5.47
C GLN A 182 14.12 24.06 -4.19
N ALA A 183 13.11 24.93 -4.07
CA ALA A 183 12.20 24.96 -2.93
C ALA A 183 11.36 23.67 -2.83
N SER A 184 10.87 23.13 -3.94
CA SER A 184 10.18 21.82 -3.95
C SER A 184 11.10 20.67 -3.58
N ILE A 185 12.34 20.66 -4.10
CA ILE A 185 13.36 19.64 -3.76
C ILE A 185 13.62 19.64 -2.26
N LYS A 186 13.82 20.84 -1.67
CA LYS A 186 14.01 20.98 -0.23
C LYS A 186 12.81 20.43 0.56
N ALA A 187 11.58 20.78 0.16
CA ALA A 187 10.37 20.26 0.79
C ALA A 187 10.29 18.73 0.69
N MET A 188 10.57 18.14 -0.49
CA MET A 188 10.58 16.67 -0.67
C MET A 188 11.61 16.00 0.22
N HIS A 189 12.80 16.55 0.39
CA HIS A 189 13.80 16.00 1.31
C HIS A 189 13.31 15.98 2.77
N GLU A 190 12.64 17.02 3.22
CA GLU A 190 12.04 17.09 4.56
C GLU A 190 10.92 16.05 4.72
N ILE A 191 10.04 15.92 3.73
CA ILE A 191 8.97 14.92 3.73
C ILE A 191 9.55 13.49 3.79
N TYR A 192 10.54 13.18 2.97
CA TYR A 192 11.21 11.86 3.01
C TYR A 192 11.93 11.63 4.35
N GLY A 193 12.54 12.67 4.94
CA GLY A 193 13.13 12.62 6.28
C GLY A 193 12.10 12.17 7.30
N TYR A 194 10.97 12.90 7.38
CA TYR A 194 9.85 12.57 8.26
C TYR A 194 9.33 11.14 8.04
N MET A 195 9.09 10.75 6.78
CA MET A 195 8.59 9.40 6.47
C MET A 195 9.56 8.31 6.96
N ARG A 196 10.86 8.50 6.81
CA ARG A 196 11.88 7.54 7.28
C ARG A 196 11.91 7.42 8.80
N GLU A 197 11.74 8.52 9.52
CA GLU A 197 11.66 8.54 10.99
C GLU A 197 10.48 7.73 11.53
N GLN A 198 9.37 7.66 10.77
CA GLN A 198 8.19 6.87 11.14
C GLN A 198 8.41 5.35 10.96
N GLN A 199 9.50 4.91 10.36
CA GLN A 199 9.82 3.49 10.10
C GLN A 199 8.66 2.70 9.48
N PRO A 200 8.03 3.18 8.39
CA PRO A 200 6.88 2.51 7.80
C PRO A 200 7.28 1.22 7.10
N MET A 201 6.33 0.28 7.00
CA MET A 201 6.43 -0.82 6.07
C MET A 201 6.28 -0.26 4.64
N SER A 202 7.34 -0.40 3.82
CA SER A 202 7.28 0.03 2.42
C SER A 202 6.52 -0.97 1.58
N LEU A 203 5.62 -0.43 0.74
CA LEU A 203 4.79 -1.19 -0.19
C LEU A 203 4.97 -0.67 -1.61
N TRP A 204 4.84 -1.54 -2.60
CA TRP A 204 4.55 -1.14 -3.96
C TRP A 204 3.15 -0.52 -4.03
N MET A 205 2.92 0.33 -5.03
CA MET A 205 1.57 0.86 -5.25
C MET A 205 0.60 -0.26 -5.66
N THR A 206 1.07 -1.29 -6.37
CA THR A 206 0.27 -2.50 -6.62
C THR A 206 -0.11 -3.23 -5.34
N ASP A 207 0.78 -3.34 -4.36
CA ASP A 207 0.48 -3.95 -3.06
C ASP A 207 -0.52 -3.11 -2.24
N TYR A 208 -0.44 -1.79 -2.36
CA TYR A 208 -1.42 -0.89 -1.76
C TYR A 208 -2.81 -1.10 -2.34
N VAL A 209 -2.92 -1.18 -3.68
CA VAL A 209 -4.20 -1.44 -4.38
C VAL A 209 -4.79 -2.78 -3.95
N ASP A 210 -3.98 -3.84 -3.82
CA ASP A 210 -4.46 -5.15 -3.35
C ASP A 210 -5.00 -5.09 -1.92
N ARG A 211 -4.40 -4.29 -1.04
CA ARG A 211 -4.92 -4.08 0.31
C ARG A 211 -6.24 -3.33 0.32
N LEU A 212 -6.40 -2.33 -0.55
CA LEU A 212 -7.68 -1.63 -0.71
C LEU A 212 -8.75 -2.54 -1.29
N HIS A 213 -8.36 -3.43 -2.24
CA HIS A 213 -9.27 -4.43 -2.77
C HIS A 213 -9.75 -5.38 -1.66
N GLY A 214 -8.83 -5.89 -0.85
CA GLY A 214 -9.17 -6.68 0.34
C GLY A 214 -10.06 -5.93 1.33
N LEU A 215 -9.82 -4.65 1.58
CA LEU A 215 -10.68 -3.84 2.45
C LEU A 215 -12.13 -3.75 1.90
N TYR A 216 -12.28 -3.60 0.59
CA TYR A 216 -13.59 -3.52 -0.06
C TYR A 216 -14.33 -4.85 -0.08
N GLN A 217 -13.60 -5.96 -0.29
CA GLN A 217 -14.19 -7.30 -0.41
C GLN A 217 -14.26 -8.08 0.91
N ALA A 218 -13.61 -7.59 1.96
CA ALA A 218 -13.57 -8.26 3.24
C ALA A 218 -14.97 -8.54 3.78
N SER A 219 -15.16 -9.75 4.22
CA SER A 219 -16.40 -10.22 4.85
C SER A 219 -16.09 -10.79 6.22
N LEU A 220 -16.80 -10.29 7.24
CA LEU A 220 -16.69 -10.75 8.61
C LEU A 220 -18.05 -11.25 9.09
N ALA A 221 -18.11 -12.48 9.55
CA ALA A 221 -19.33 -13.08 10.08
C ALA A 221 -19.04 -13.79 11.38
N ARG A 222 -19.97 -13.71 12.33
CA ARG A 222 -19.90 -14.46 13.56
C ARG A 222 -20.52 -15.85 13.36
N THR A 223 -19.81 -16.88 13.76
CA THR A 223 -20.30 -18.26 13.71
C THR A 223 -21.23 -18.56 14.91
N ALA A 224 -22.00 -19.65 14.83
CA ALA A 224 -22.93 -20.03 15.90
C ALA A 224 -22.25 -20.33 17.24
N ASP A 225 -20.99 -20.80 17.19
CA ASP A 225 -20.13 -21.08 18.34
C ASP A 225 -19.34 -19.85 18.83
N GLY A 226 -19.59 -18.67 18.23
CA GLY A 226 -19.05 -17.39 18.67
C GLY A 226 -17.71 -16.99 18.08
N ALA A 227 -17.12 -17.81 17.21
CA ALA A 227 -15.91 -17.44 16.48
C ALA A 227 -16.20 -16.42 15.37
N TRP A 228 -15.16 -15.82 14.78
CA TRP A 228 -15.26 -14.92 13.66
C TRP A 228 -14.70 -15.55 12.39
N GLN A 229 -15.55 -15.72 11.38
CA GLN A 229 -15.15 -16.11 10.04
C GLN A 229 -14.75 -14.85 9.27
N ILE A 230 -13.52 -14.83 8.78
CA ILE A 230 -12.94 -13.73 7.98
C ILE A 230 -12.65 -14.27 6.59
N ARG A 231 -13.05 -13.54 5.54
CA ARG A 231 -12.83 -13.93 4.14
C ARG A 231 -12.62 -12.71 3.25
N GLY A 232 -12.01 -12.91 2.07
CA GLY A 232 -11.86 -11.88 1.06
C GLY A 232 -10.85 -10.79 1.44
N MET A 233 -9.91 -11.10 2.33
CA MET A 233 -8.92 -10.12 2.80
C MET A 233 -7.84 -9.81 1.76
N ASP A 234 -7.69 -10.64 0.72
CA ASP A 234 -6.67 -10.49 -0.32
C ASP A 234 -5.27 -10.22 0.31
N ALA A 235 -4.63 -9.13 -0.04
CA ALA A 235 -3.35 -8.72 0.56
C ALA A 235 -3.50 -7.97 1.90
N LEU A 236 -4.71 -7.62 2.33
CA LEU A 236 -4.99 -7.05 3.63
C LEU A 236 -4.85 -8.14 4.71
N ARG A 237 -3.86 -8.01 5.59
CA ARG A 237 -3.48 -9.06 6.55
C ARG A 237 -3.66 -8.64 8.01
N THR A 238 -4.55 -7.68 8.27
CA THR A 238 -4.73 -7.20 9.63
C THR A 238 -6.20 -6.89 9.91
N VAL A 239 -6.70 -7.36 11.04
CA VAL A 239 -7.96 -6.95 11.63
C VAL A 239 -7.72 -6.35 13.01
N ARG A 240 -8.53 -5.37 13.41
CA ARG A 240 -8.47 -4.76 14.72
C ARG A 240 -9.61 -5.26 15.61
N LEU A 241 -9.27 -5.65 16.81
CA LEU A 241 -10.21 -5.97 17.88
C LEU A 241 -10.22 -4.83 18.91
N ASP A 242 -11.37 -4.58 19.49
CA ASP A 242 -11.42 -3.77 20.71
C ASP A 242 -10.84 -4.58 21.89
N ALA A 243 -10.16 -3.89 22.82
CA ALA A 243 -9.42 -4.56 23.89
C ALA A 243 -10.31 -5.47 24.75
N GLN A 244 -11.61 -5.14 24.89
CA GLN A 244 -12.58 -5.90 25.67
C GLN A 244 -13.00 -7.24 25.00
N MET A 245 -12.72 -7.43 23.71
CA MET A 245 -13.11 -8.65 22.99
C MET A 245 -12.29 -9.89 23.37
N GLY A 246 -11.19 -9.72 24.14
CA GLY A 246 -10.28 -10.81 24.48
C GLY A 246 -9.09 -10.92 23.52
N TRP A 247 -8.45 -12.07 23.52
CA TRP A 247 -7.23 -12.37 22.76
C TRP A 247 -7.47 -13.50 21.76
N PRO A 248 -6.76 -13.52 20.62
CA PRO A 248 -6.79 -14.67 19.74
C PRO A 248 -6.34 -15.95 20.46
N ASP A 249 -7.13 -17.00 20.36
CA ASP A 249 -6.74 -18.37 20.72
C ASP A 249 -6.00 -18.95 19.52
N LEU A 250 -4.67 -19.02 19.61
CA LEU A 250 -3.83 -19.45 18.48
C LEU A 250 -3.91 -20.97 18.23
N LEU A 251 -4.47 -21.74 19.19
CA LEU A 251 -4.70 -23.17 19.02
C LEU A 251 -5.96 -23.46 18.21
N GLN A 252 -7.04 -22.77 18.55
CA GLN A 252 -8.35 -23.01 17.95
C GLN A 252 -8.59 -22.15 16.70
N SER A 253 -7.84 -21.03 16.56
CA SER A 253 -7.91 -20.17 15.39
C SER A 253 -7.18 -20.77 14.19
N GLN A 254 -7.59 -20.38 12.99
CA GLN A 254 -6.94 -20.72 11.74
C GLN A 254 -6.58 -19.45 10.97
N GLY A 255 -5.41 -19.42 10.34
CA GLY A 255 -4.97 -18.27 9.56
C GLY A 255 -4.59 -17.04 10.40
N ILE A 256 -4.22 -17.22 11.68
CA ILE A 256 -3.76 -16.17 12.58
C ILE A 256 -2.26 -16.34 12.85
N ALA A 257 -1.50 -15.28 12.61
CA ALA A 257 -0.04 -15.26 12.85
C ALA A 257 0.34 -14.70 14.23
N GLY A 258 -0.48 -13.81 14.76
CA GLY A 258 -0.21 -13.19 16.02
C GLY A 258 -1.03 -11.93 16.29
N VAL A 259 -0.61 -11.17 17.30
CA VAL A 259 -1.35 -9.99 17.76
C VAL A 259 -0.42 -8.98 18.40
N ARG A 260 -0.58 -7.72 17.99
CA ARG A 260 0.03 -6.55 18.65
C ARG A 260 -1.03 -5.79 19.43
N ASP A 261 -0.77 -5.58 20.71
CA ASP A 261 -1.64 -4.81 21.60
C ASP A 261 -1.15 -3.36 21.68
N LEU A 262 -2.02 -2.43 21.32
CA LEU A 262 -1.76 -1.00 21.32
C LEU A 262 -2.88 -0.27 22.06
N PRO A 263 -2.67 0.97 22.54
CA PRO A 263 -3.71 1.76 23.20
C PRO A 263 -5.01 1.89 22.39
N GLN A 264 -4.92 1.85 21.05
CA GLN A 264 -6.07 1.97 20.14
C GLN A 264 -6.81 0.66 19.89
N GLY A 265 -6.32 -0.48 20.42
CA GLY A 265 -6.89 -1.82 20.26
C GLY A 265 -5.86 -2.88 19.87
N ARG A 266 -6.32 -4.11 19.70
CA ARG A 266 -5.49 -5.26 19.33
C ARG A 266 -5.49 -5.46 17.83
N TYR A 267 -4.31 -5.46 17.23
CA TYR A 267 -4.12 -5.68 15.80
C TYR A 267 -3.71 -7.12 15.57
N VAL A 268 -4.62 -7.91 15.02
CA VAL A 268 -4.42 -9.34 14.74
C VAL A 268 -3.86 -9.51 13.35
N ALA A 269 -2.67 -10.11 13.24
CA ALA A 269 -2.04 -10.43 11.97
C ALA A 269 -2.59 -11.74 11.40
N LEU A 270 -3.03 -11.70 10.13
CA LEU A 270 -3.54 -12.85 9.39
C LEU A 270 -2.42 -13.46 8.53
N SER A 271 -2.32 -14.78 8.53
CA SER A 271 -1.37 -15.51 7.67
C SER A 271 -1.94 -15.85 6.29
N SER A 272 -3.24 -15.60 6.05
CA SER A 272 -3.89 -15.85 4.77
C SER A 272 -5.02 -14.83 4.49
N ASP A 273 -5.61 -14.90 3.29
CA ASP A 273 -6.75 -14.08 2.86
C ASP A 273 -8.07 -14.44 3.56
N LYS A 274 -8.06 -15.52 4.35
CA LYS A 274 -9.18 -16.02 5.13
C LYS A 274 -8.70 -16.53 6.49
N ALA A 275 -9.53 -16.38 7.52
CA ALA A 275 -9.22 -16.86 8.85
C ALA A 275 -10.49 -17.30 9.61
N LEU A 276 -10.31 -18.17 10.59
CA LEU A 276 -11.25 -18.41 11.68
C LEU A 276 -10.59 -17.86 12.95
N LEU A 277 -11.16 -16.83 13.54
CA LEU A 277 -10.65 -16.21 14.75
C LEU A 277 -11.50 -16.62 15.93
N VAL A 278 -10.94 -17.44 16.80
CA VAL A 278 -11.50 -17.81 18.11
C VAL A 278 -10.88 -16.90 19.15
N LEU A 279 -11.67 -16.41 20.11
CA LEU A 279 -11.22 -15.52 21.16
C LEU A 279 -11.24 -16.20 22.53
N ARG A 280 -10.28 -15.83 23.36
CA ARG A 280 -10.14 -16.27 24.76
C ARG A 280 -9.91 -15.08 25.69
N ALA A 281 -10.11 -15.26 26.98
CA ALA A 281 -9.94 -14.20 27.97
C ALA A 281 -8.49 -13.72 28.07
N ASP A 282 -7.55 -14.65 28.16
CA ASP A 282 -6.14 -14.37 28.36
C ASP A 282 -5.32 -14.53 27.09
N ARG A 283 -4.15 -13.88 27.05
CA ARG A 283 -3.22 -14.00 25.93
C ARG A 283 -2.74 -15.45 25.76
N ASP A 284 -2.74 -15.95 24.54
CA ASP A 284 -2.18 -17.26 24.22
C ASP A 284 -0.65 -17.26 24.44
N PRO A 285 -0.10 -18.27 25.13
CA PRO A 285 1.34 -18.31 25.45
C PRO A 285 2.24 -18.69 24.28
N ARG A 286 1.68 -19.12 23.14
CA ARG A 286 2.46 -19.51 21.97
C ARG A 286 3.23 -18.35 21.38
N PRO A 287 4.33 -18.63 20.65
CA PRO A 287 5.04 -17.62 19.90
C PRO A 287 4.09 -16.93 18.89
N ALA A 288 3.95 -15.62 19.01
CA ALA A 288 3.01 -14.84 18.21
C ALA A 288 3.73 -13.68 17.51
N LEU A 289 3.52 -13.51 16.21
CA LEU A 289 4.01 -12.36 15.47
C LEU A 289 3.45 -11.08 16.08
N GLU A 290 4.31 -10.12 16.40
CA GLU A 290 3.90 -8.82 16.94
C GLU A 290 4.05 -7.71 15.89
N GLU A 291 5.15 -7.69 15.16
CA GLU A 291 5.37 -6.76 14.05
C GLU A 291 6.39 -7.30 13.05
N ALA A 292 6.35 -6.78 11.83
CA ALA A 292 7.32 -7.01 10.78
C ALA A 292 7.40 -5.80 9.84
N ASN A 293 8.59 -5.59 9.26
CA ASN A 293 8.79 -4.54 8.25
C ASN A 293 8.50 -5.00 6.82
N LEU A 294 8.21 -6.28 6.62
CA LEU A 294 7.88 -6.87 5.32
C LEU A 294 6.49 -7.52 5.32
N PRO A 295 5.84 -7.62 4.16
CA PRO A 295 4.62 -8.40 3.98
C PRO A 295 4.79 -9.86 4.40
N LEU A 296 3.88 -10.32 5.28
CA LEU A 296 3.77 -11.72 5.66
C LEU A 296 3.10 -12.50 4.52
N LEU A 297 3.74 -13.58 4.07
CA LEU A 297 3.21 -14.48 3.04
C LEU A 297 2.59 -15.74 3.62
N ASP A 298 3.23 -16.30 4.67
CA ASP A 298 2.77 -17.51 5.34
C ASP A 298 3.21 -17.53 6.81
N TRP A 299 2.39 -18.12 7.66
CA TRP A 299 2.68 -18.37 9.08
C TRP A 299 1.89 -19.57 9.54
N ARG A 300 2.58 -20.66 9.86
CA ARG A 300 1.96 -21.94 10.27
C ARG A 300 2.58 -22.46 11.55
N TYR A 301 1.78 -22.71 12.55
CA TYR A 301 2.19 -23.42 13.75
C TYR A 301 2.44 -24.89 13.39
N LEU A 302 3.66 -25.39 13.64
CA LEU A 302 4.03 -26.79 13.52
C LEU A 302 3.72 -27.54 14.83
N ASP A 303 3.87 -26.84 15.94
CA ASP A 303 3.45 -27.23 17.30
C ASP A 303 3.40 -25.96 18.19
N ASP A 304 3.32 -26.14 19.51
CA ASP A 304 3.22 -25.04 20.48
C ASP A 304 4.45 -24.13 20.55
N ARG A 305 5.58 -24.54 19.99
CA ARG A 305 6.88 -23.84 20.09
C ARG A 305 7.56 -23.60 18.75
N ARG A 306 7.04 -24.20 17.69
CA ARG A 306 7.64 -24.10 16.35
C ARG A 306 6.65 -23.52 15.36
N VAL A 307 7.15 -22.60 14.56
CA VAL A 307 6.40 -21.96 13.49
C VAL A 307 7.21 -22.02 12.19
N SER A 308 6.58 -22.37 11.08
CA SER A 308 7.10 -22.14 9.74
C SER A 308 6.56 -20.82 9.23
N PHE A 309 7.40 -19.97 8.62
CA PHE A 309 6.97 -18.67 8.13
C PHE A 309 7.68 -18.27 6.83
N SER A 310 7.05 -17.32 6.12
CA SER A 310 7.58 -16.72 4.90
C SER A 310 7.27 -15.23 4.83
N PHE A 311 8.26 -14.44 4.43
CA PHE A 311 8.14 -13.00 4.17
C PHE A 311 8.78 -12.64 2.84
N ALA A 312 8.28 -11.59 2.18
CA ALA A 312 8.96 -11.00 1.03
C ALA A 312 8.70 -9.50 0.94
N GLY A 313 9.72 -8.75 0.53
CA GLY A 313 9.61 -7.29 0.38
C GLY A 313 10.87 -6.66 -0.21
N GLN A 314 11.07 -5.37 0.08
CA GLN A 314 12.10 -4.55 -0.56
C GLN A 314 13.36 -4.33 0.30
N PHE A 315 13.27 -4.64 1.59
CA PHE A 315 14.31 -4.41 2.58
C PHE A 315 14.71 -5.73 3.26
N ASP A 316 15.79 -5.71 4.01
CA ASP A 316 16.15 -6.82 4.85
C ASP A 316 15.08 -7.03 5.93
N LEU A 317 14.76 -8.29 6.22
CA LEU A 317 13.68 -8.64 7.13
C LEU A 317 14.03 -8.27 8.58
N SER A 318 13.16 -7.50 9.18
CA SER A 318 13.12 -7.27 10.64
C SER A 318 11.73 -7.60 11.16
N PHE A 319 11.64 -8.47 12.17
CA PHE A 319 10.36 -8.80 12.78
C PHE A 319 10.52 -9.13 14.25
N SER A 320 9.42 -9.03 14.99
CA SER A 320 9.37 -9.33 16.42
C SER A 320 8.29 -10.34 16.73
N VAL A 321 8.61 -11.24 17.64
CA VAL A 321 7.69 -12.27 18.16
C VAL A 321 7.61 -12.16 19.67
N ARG A 322 6.40 -12.24 20.19
CA ARG A 322 6.20 -12.40 21.64
C ARG A 322 6.25 -13.88 22.01
N SER A 323 7.11 -14.20 22.97
CA SER A 323 7.24 -15.54 23.52
C SER A 323 7.77 -15.47 24.95
N ALA A 324 7.27 -16.35 25.81
CA ALA A 324 7.77 -16.50 27.18
C ALA A 324 9.15 -17.18 27.23
N THR A 325 9.51 -17.91 26.18
CA THR A 325 10.76 -18.68 26.10
C THR A 325 11.70 -18.12 25.04
N ALA A 326 12.97 -18.49 25.12
CA ALA A 326 13.98 -18.07 24.17
C ALA A 326 13.68 -18.56 22.74
N CYS A 327 13.77 -17.65 21.76
CA CYS A 327 13.50 -17.98 20.38
C CYS A 327 14.72 -17.79 19.49
N ARG A 328 14.85 -18.63 18.47
CA ARG A 328 15.80 -18.50 17.36
C ARG A 328 15.11 -18.75 16.04
N VAL A 329 15.71 -18.25 14.98
CA VAL A 329 15.23 -18.46 13.61
C VAL A 329 16.24 -19.33 12.86
N GLU A 330 15.74 -20.26 12.06
CA GLU A 330 16.55 -21.09 11.15
C GLU A 330 16.06 -20.88 9.70
N VAL A 331 16.96 -20.52 8.80
CA VAL A 331 16.72 -20.32 7.35
C VAL A 331 17.83 -20.99 6.59
N ASP A 332 17.53 -21.92 5.71
CA ASP A 332 18.52 -22.61 4.83
C ASP A 332 19.76 -23.13 5.60
N GLY A 333 19.54 -23.68 6.80
CA GLY A 333 20.60 -24.17 7.67
C GLY A 333 21.36 -23.12 8.48
N GLN A 334 21.10 -21.83 8.24
CA GLN A 334 21.67 -20.74 9.04
C GLN A 334 20.80 -20.44 10.27
N ARG A 335 21.44 -20.07 11.38
CA ARG A 335 20.77 -19.76 12.64
C ARG A 335 20.93 -18.28 12.98
N PHE A 336 19.82 -17.65 13.33
CA PHE A 336 19.74 -16.25 13.75
C PHE A 336 19.20 -16.19 15.18
N ALA A 337 20.00 -15.59 16.08
CA ALA A 337 19.56 -15.36 17.45
C ALA A 337 18.69 -14.11 17.55
N GLY A 338 17.62 -14.20 18.32
CA GLY A 338 16.77 -13.04 18.64
C GLY A 338 17.39 -12.18 19.74
N LYS A 339 17.15 -10.86 19.66
CA LYS A 339 17.42 -9.94 20.78
C LYS A 339 16.17 -9.86 21.65
N ALA A 340 16.32 -10.22 22.93
CA ALA A 340 15.24 -10.25 23.89
C ALA A 340 15.03 -8.89 24.59
N SER A 341 13.77 -8.47 24.72
CA SER A 341 13.38 -7.34 25.56
C SER A 341 11.93 -7.56 26.05
N ALA A 342 11.74 -7.71 27.36
CA ALA A 342 10.43 -7.87 28.00
C ALA A 342 9.49 -8.91 27.33
N GLY A 343 10.03 -10.09 27.01
CA GLY A 343 9.28 -11.18 26.36
C GLY A 343 9.03 -10.98 24.86
N LEU A 344 9.59 -9.93 24.27
CA LEU A 344 9.63 -9.68 22.83
C LEU A 344 10.99 -10.10 22.29
N TRP A 345 11.00 -10.92 21.25
CA TRP A 345 12.19 -11.40 20.56
C TRP A 345 12.26 -10.78 19.18
N THR A 346 13.24 -9.92 18.95
CA THR A 346 13.44 -9.21 17.67
C THR A 346 14.54 -9.87 16.86
N PHE A 347 14.25 -10.13 15.59
CA PHE A 347 15.14 -10.74 14.62
C PHE A 347 15.46 -9.78 13.49
N GLN A 348 16.69 -9.81 13.01
CA GLN A 348 17.15 -9.11 11.82
C GLN A 348 17.87 -10.10 10.91
N LEU A 349 17.34 -10.30 9.71
CA LEU A 349 17.89 -11.21 8.71
C LEU A 349 18.32 -10.38 7.49
N PRO A 350 19.54 -10.54 6.98
CA PRO A 350 20.03 -9.82 5.79
C PRO A 350 19.44 -10.42 4.50
N MET A 351 18.11 -10.57 4.46
CA MET A 351 17.34 -11.23 3.41
C MET A 351 16.06 -10.46 3.15
N LYS A 352 15.78 -10.19 1.89
CA LYS A 352 14.54 -9.52 1.44
C LYS A 352 13.39 -10.47 1.18
N GLN A 353 13.72 -11.73 1.00
CA GLN A 353 12.79 -12.83 0.83
C GLN A 353 13.24 -14.00 1.68
N VAL A 354 12.31 -14.53 2.45
CA VAL A 354 12.51 -15.69 3.33
C VAL A 354 11.35 -16.65 3.09
N SER A 355 11.65 -17.88 2.74
CA SER A 355 10.64 -18.90 2.44
C SER A 355 10.83 -20.11 3.35
N ASN A 356 9.72 -20.58 3.94
CA ASN A 356 9.70 -21.76 4.81
C ASN A 356 10.76 -21.75 5.95
N ALA A 357 11.10 -20.57 6.46
CA ALA A 357 11.95 -20.45 7.64
C ALA A 357 11.26 -21.02 8.87
N GLN A 358 12.04 -21.37 9.87
CA GLN A 358 11.51 -21.89 11.13
C GLN A 358 11.85 -20.95 12.29
N LEU A 359 10.84 -20.63 13.07
CA LEU A 359 10.98 -20.04 14.39
C LEU A 359 10.89 -21.16 15.42
N LEU A 360 11.84 -21.24 16.32
CA LEU A 360 11.99 -22.28 17.35
C LEU A 360 12.11 -21.57 18.71
N CYS A 361 11.15 -21.80 19.63
CA CYS A 361 11.10 -21.20 20.96
C CYS A 361 11.18 -22.31 22.02
N ASN A 362 12.25 -22.35 22.84
CA ASN A 362 12.53 -23.44 23.80
C ASN A 362 12.40 -22.99 25.24
#